data_4c7a21ef8fe0dbf8e030d20c87aea6bb
#
_entry.id   4c7a21ef8fe0dbf8e030d20c87aea6bb
#
_cell.length_a   1.000
_cell.length_b   1.000
_cell.length_c   1.000
_cell.angle_alpha   90.00
_cell.angle_beta   90.00
_cell.angle_gamma   90.00
#
_symmetry.space_group_name_H-M   'P 1'
#
loop_
_entity.id
_entity.type
_entity.pdbx_description
1 polymer ?
#
loop_
_entity_poly.entity_id
_entity_poly.type
_entity_poly.pdbx_seq_one_letter_code
_entity_poly.pdbx_strand_id
1 'polypeptide(L)'
;MALLVAGLLRVDGEMAALGTAGLAFAGMSALAARMNLKGLALDLSGPHAAAVGQPVRLRLTLRNPRRGLDAFGVQVTVKTPGGDEAGTHALWVAGRSAADAELRATPGQRGDHSEVPVRLGSEFPFGLFRVERVFFCPHRMLVFPRPQVPIELLASGAWVDDTPRAAVAAGEAQGEPRGLRPYRAGDPARSIAWPATLRSHARGGGLVVRELDPPGFHPREAVVVFHSFGTDRALIRPDRFERALSLAWGALRHFQGQGIPVRLMADFDGWKSRKAGNRRQLGACGELLAKARRVAGTEAHEVRAILSSLDESTGVLIVSDMPLASWESSLRRPGAFVAVDVARHEPKARPSRGGGKLHFKAADA
;
A
#
# COMPACT_ATOMS: atom_id res chain seq x y z
N MET A 1 30.78 -25.21 -30.39
CA MET A 1 30.67 -26.60 -29.91
C MET A 1 30.41 -27.57 -31.08
N ALA A 2 29.31 -27.41 -31.82
CA ALA A 2 28.99 -28.32 -32.93
C ALA A 2 30.08 -28.42 -34.01
N LEU A 3 30.69 -27.31 -34.45
CA LEU A 3 31.77 -27.30 -35.43
C LEU A 3 33.05 -27.99 -34.94
N LEU A 4 33.40 -27.84 -33.65
CA LEU A 4 34.53 -28.52 -33.03
C LEU A 4 34.32 -30.04 -32.99
N VAL A 5 33.12 -30.48 -32.61
CA VAL A 5 32.75 -31.89 -32.59
C VAL A 5 32.73 -32.47 -34.00
N ALA A 6 32.17 -31.75 -34.98
CA ALA A 6 32.13 -32.15 -36.37
C ALA A 6 33.54 -32.27 -36.97
N GLY A 7 34.46 -31.31 -36.71
CA GLY A 7 35.85 -31.35 -37.13
C GLY A 7 36.65 -32.52 -36.53
N LEU A 8 36.44 -32.81 -35.23
CA LEU A 8 37.06 -33.96 -34.55
C LEU A 8 36.57 -35.30 -35.09
N LEU A 9 35.28 -35.43 -35.40
CA LEU A 9 34.69 -36.67 -35.93
C LEU A 9 35.10 -36.96 -37.38
N ARG A 10 35.39 -35.91 -38.18
CA ARG A 10 35.80 -36.06 -39.61
C ARG A 10 37.30 -35.92 -39.84
N VAL A 11 38.10 -35.71 -38.76
CA VAL A 11 39.54 -35.43 -38.85
C VAL A 11 39.83 -34.21 -39.76
N ASP A 12 38.88 -33.22 -39.79
CA ASP A 12 39.00 -32.00 -40.59
C ASP A 12 39.63 -30.90 -39.73
N GLY A 13 40.90 -30.61 -39.94
CA GLY A 13 41.68 -29.64 -39.19
C GLY A 13 41.13 -28.22 -39.24
N GLU A 14 40.52 -27.80 -40.36
CA GLU A 14 39.95 -26.45 -40.50
C GLU A 14 38.68 -26.28 -39.66
N MET A 15 37.78 -27.27 -39.68
CA MET A 15 36.57 -27.30 -38.84
C MET A 15 36.89 -27.33 -37.34
N ALA A 16 37.93 -28.12 -36.97
CA ALA A 16 38.41 -28.16 -35.58
C ALA A 16 39.01 -26.79 -35.15
N ALA A 17 39.79 -26.16 -36.02
CA ALA A 17 40.37 -24.83 -35.79
C ALA A 17 39.28 -23.75 -35.62
N LEU A 18 38.27 -23.73 -36.49
CA LEU A 18 37.12 -22.81 -36.36
C LEU A 18 36.33 -23.04 -35.09
N GLY A 19 36.09 -24.27 -34.69
CA GLY A 19 35.42 -24.63 -33.46
C GLY A 19 36.20 -24.18 -32.22
N THR A 20 37.52 -24.38 -32.18
CA THR A 20 38.38 -23.93 -31.08
C THR A 20 38.47 -22.41 -31.01
N ALA A 21 38.61 -21.73 -32.14
CA ALA A 21 38.60 -20.27 -32.20
C ALA A 21 37.26 -19.69 -31.67
N GLY A 22 36.13 -20.28 -32.08
CA GLY A 22 34.80 -19.90 -31.55
C GLY A 22 34.66 -20.09 -30.05
N LEU A 23 35.17 -21.19 -29.49
CA LEU A 23 35.16 -21.42 -28.04
C LEU A 23 36.07 -20.46 -27.30
N ALA A 24 37.27 -20.20 -27.83
CA ALA A 24 38.20 -19.22 -27.26
C ALA A 24 37.59 -17.80 -27.26
N PHE A 25 36.95 -17.39 -28.36
CA PHE A 25 36.23 -16.12 -28.45
C PHE A 25 35.08 -16.02 -27.46
N ALA A 26 34.26 -17.06 -27.30
CA ALA A 26 33.19 -17.12 -26.35
C ALA A 26 33.74 -17.04 -24.90
N GLY A 27 34.81 -17.77 -24.60
CA GLY A 27 35.49 -17.72 -23.28
C GLY A 27 36.06 -16.33 -22.97
N MET A 28 36.72 -15.68 -23.95
CA MET A 28 37.19 -14.31 -23.79
C MET A 28 36.08 -13.30 -23.57
N SER A 29 34.96 -13.43 -24.30
CA SER A 29 33.80 -12.58 -24.12
C SER A 29 33.19 -12.72 -22.72
N ALA A 30 33.05 -13.94 -22.20
CA ALA A 30 32.56 -14.18 -20.84
C ALA A 30 33.51 -13.61 -19.76
N LEU A 31 34.82 -13.76 -19.99
CA LEU A 31 35.85 -13.20 -19.10
C LEU A 31 35.80 -11.67 -19.09
N ALA A 32 35.69 -11.05 -20.27
CA ALA A 32 35.61 -9.61 -20.45
C ALA A 32 34.37 -9.04 -19.72
N ALA A 33 33.20 -9.69 -19.84
CA ALA A 33 32.00 -9.30 -19.15
C ALA A 33 32.16 -9.35 -17.63
N ARG A 34 32.82 -10.39 -17.10
CA ARG A 34 33.16 -10.50 -15.65
C ARG A 34 34.13 -9.41 -15.21
N MET A 35 35.19 -9.16 -16.00
CA MET A 35 36.18 -8.12 -15.71
C MET A 35 35.55 -6.72 -15.76
N ASN A 36 34.58 -6.50 -16.64
CA ASN A 36 33.87 -5.24 -16.75
C ASN A 36 33.13 -4.89 -15.44
N LEU A 37 32.57 -5.86 -14.72
CA LEU A 37 31.90 -5.66 -13.44
C LEU A 37 32.81 -5.76 -12.22
N LYS A 38 34.02 -6.32 -12.38
CA LYS A 38 34.93 -6.54 -11.25
C LYS A 38 35.43 -5.21 -10.67
N GLY A 39 35.32 -5.06 -9.35
CA GLY A 39 35.85 -3.88 -8.63
C GLY A 39 34.98 -2.62 -8.73
N LEU A 40 33.84 -2.67 -9.39
CA LEU A 40 32.85 -1.57 -9.33
C LEU A 40 32.26 -1.50 -7.93
N ALA A 41 32.04 -0.28 -7.42
CA ALA A 41 31.37 0.03 -6.18
C ALA A 41 30.09 0.78 -6.44
N LEU A 42 29.12 0.63 -5.54
CA LEU A 42 27.77 1.15 -5.68
C LEU A 42 27.33 1.82 -4.40
N ASP A 43 26.86 3.06 -4.52
CA ASP A 43 26.22 3.80 -3.44
C ASP A 43 24.78 4.10 -3.83
N LEU A 44 23.85 3.87 -2.89
CA LEU A 44 22.45 4.17 -3.07
C LEU A 44 22.00 5.18 -2.03
N SER A 45 21.31 6.22 -2.47
CA SER A 45 20.72 7.23 -1.60
C SER A 45 19.27 7.54 -2.03
N GLY A 46 18.46 8.02 -1.09
CA GLY A 46 17.06 8.32 -1.35
C GLY A 46 16.28 8.61 -0.07
N PRO A 47 14.97 8.68 -0.14
CA PRO A 47 14.14 8.91 1.02
C PRO A 47 14.16 7.69 1.95
N HIS A 48 14.27 7.94 3.26
CA HIS A 48 14.19 6.91 4.29
C HIS A 48 12.77 6.44 4.60
N ALA A 49 11.77 7.09 4.01
CA ALA A 49 10.36 6.78 4.19
C ALA A 49 9.63 6.75 2.84
N ALA A 50 8.83 5.73 2.63
CA ALA A 50 8.03 5.50 1.44
C ALA A 50 6.65 4.95 1.81
N ALA A 51 5.71 4.89 0.86
CA ALA A 51 4.47 4.15 1.04
C ALA A 51 4.33 3.10 -0.06
N VAL A 52 3.67 2.00 0.25
CA VAL A 52 3.37 0.93 -0.72
C VAL A 52 2.65 1.51 -1.94
N GLY A 53 3.15 1.19 -3.13
CA GLY A 53 2.58 1.64 -4.40
C GLY A 53 2.86 3.10 -4.76
N GLN A 54 3.66 3.84 -3.99
CA GLN A 54 4.08 5.20 -4.33
C GLN A 54 5.51 5.20 -4.89
N PRO A 55 5.75 5.78 -6.08
CA PRO A 55 7.08 5.84 -6.64
C PRO A 55 7.99 6.77 -5.83
N VAL A 56 9.17 6.31 -5.52
CA VAL A 56 10.24 7.06 -4.86
C VAL A 56 11.40 7.28 -5.82
N ARG A 57 12.09 8.41 -5.68
CA ARG A 57 13.31 8.69 -6.43
C ARG A 57 14.50 8.18 -5.64
N LEU A 58 15.25 7.30 -6.25
CA LEU A 58 16.50 6.79 -5.72
C LEU A 58 17.63 7.35 -6.58
N ARG A 59 18.67 7.86 -5.94
CA ARG A 59 19.91 8.27 -6.60
C ARG A 59 20.93 7.16 -6.40
N LEU A 60 21.50 6.71 -7.48
CA LEU A 60 22.49 5.66 -7.53
C LEU A 60 23.78 6.21 -8.09
N THR A 61 24.87 5.99 -7.37
CA THR A 61 26.22 6.37 -7.79
C THR A 61 27.03 5.12 -8.06
N LEU A 62 27.38 4.88 -9.31
CA LEU A 62 28.25 3.78 -9.76
C LEU A 62 29.69 4.30 -9.82
N ARG A 63 30.56 3.81 -8.96
CA ARG A 63 31.98 4.20 -8.91
C ARG A 63 32.88 3.15 -9.55
N ASN A 64 33.78 3.59 -10.38
CA ASN A 64 34.83 2.77 -10.95
C ASN A 64 36.19 3.14 -10.35
N PRO A 65 36.64 2.52 -9.26
CA PRO A 65 37.90 2.86 -8.60
C PRO A 65 39.16 2.37 -9.35
N ARG A 66 39.00 1.61 -10.44
CA ARG A 66 40.06 0.99 -11.20
C ARG A 66 40.93 2.05 -11.92
N ARG A 67 42.21 1.78 -12.01
CA ARG A 67 43.14 2.61 -12.80
C ARG A 67 43.28 2.03 -14.20
N GLY A 68 42.98 2.84 -15.24
CA GLY A 68 43.19 2.47 -16.63
C GLY A 68 42.21 1.39 -17.18
N LEU A 69 41.17 1.07 -16.44
CA LEU A 69 40.12 0.15 -16.90
C LEU A 69 38.77 0.82 -16.79
N ASP A 70 38.20 1.18 -17.91
CA ASP A 70 36.85 1.71 -17.99
C ASP A 70 35.81 0.60 -17.87
N ALA A 71 34.58 0.95 -17.54
CA ALA A 71 33.43 0.06 -17.55
C ALA A 71 32.46 0.51 -18.65
N PHE A 72 31.95 -0.45 -19.42
CA PHE A 72 31.10 -0.19 -20.57
C PHE A 72 29.77 -0.96 -20.47
N GLY A 73 28.67 -0.31 -20.88
CA GLY A 73 27.37 -0.97 -21.02
C GLY A 73 26.89 -1.65 -19.73
N VAL A 74 27.11 -1.01 -18.56
CA VAL A 74 26.69 -1.57 -17.30
C VAL A 74 25.21 -1.32 -17.07
N GLN A 75 24.42 -2.39 -16.99
CA GLN A 75 23.03 -2.34 -16.60
C GLN A 75 22.93 -2.31 -15.08
N VAL A 76 22.11 -1.42 -14.55
CA VAL A 76 21.86 -1.33 -13.11
C VAL A 76 20.37 -1.52 -12.87
N THR A 77 20.00 -2.51 -12.08
CA THR A 77 18.61 -2.82 -11.75
C THR A 77 18.45 -2.78 -10.24
N VAL A 78 17.55 -1.93 -9.75
CA VAL A 78 17.18 -1.84 -8.34
C VAL A 78 15.86 -2.57 -8.14
N LYS A 79 15.82 -3.46 -7.18
CA LYS A 79 14.60 -4.15 -6.78
C LYS A 79 14.18 -3.67 -5.40
N THR A 80 13.09 -2.90 -5.35
CA THR A 80 12.50 -2.53 -4.07
C THR A 80 11.72 -3.69 -3.47
N PRO A 81 11.56 -3.76 -2.14
CA PRO A 81 10.85 -4.85 -1.49
C PRO A 81 9.42 -5.01 -2.02
N GLY A 82 9.11 -6.20 -2.54
CA GLY A 82 7.80 -6.52 -3.11
C GLY A 82 7.37 -5.67 -4.31
N GLY A 83 8.24 -4.79 -4.81
CA GLY A 83 7.96 -3.91 -5.93
C GLY A 83 8.56 -4.36 -7.26
N ASP A 84 8.31 -3.55 -8.27
CA ASP A 84 8.86 -3.78 -9.60
C ASP A 84 10.36 -3.47 -9.66
N GLU A 85 11.03 -4.05 -10.62
CA GLU A 85 12.44 -3.76 -10.91
C GLU A 85 12.52 -2.45 -11.70
N ALA A 86 13.34 -1.51 -11.20
CA ALA A 86 13.65 -0.27 -11.87
C ALA A 86 15.09 -0.34 -12.41
N GLY A 87 15.27 -0.12 -13.70
CA GLY A 87 16.57 -0.25 -14.37
C GLY A 87 17.03 1.02 -15.05
N THR A 88 18.35 1.16 -15.16
CA THR A 88 19.05 2.16 -15.97
C THR A 88 20.33 1.57 -16.55
N HIS A 89 20.94 2.29 -17.48
CA HIS A 89 22.17 1.87 -18.13
C HIS A 89 23.24 2.94 -17.99
N ALA A 90 24.43 2.56 -17.51
CA ALA A 90 25.63 3.39 -17.59
C ALA A 90 26.41 2.95 -18.85
N LEU A 91 26.37 3.78 -19.88
CA LEU A 91 27.02 3.46 -21.15
C LEU A 91 28.54 3.38 -20.99
N TRP A 92 29.11 4.28 -20.20
CA TRP A 92 30.54 4.36 -19.95
C TRP A 92 30.81 4.97 -18.57
N VAL A 93 31.71 4.35 -17.83
CA VAL A 93 32.23 4.86 -16.55
C VAL A 93 33.75 4.77 -16.60
N ALA A 94 34.39 5.90 -16.76
CA ALA A 94 35.87 5.96 -16.85
C ALA A 94 36.54 5.42 -15.58
N GLY A 95 37.77 4.97 -15.70
CA GLY A 95 38.61 4.61 -14.56
C GLY A 95 38.78 5.79 -13.60
N ARG A 96 38.71 5.55 -12.27
CA ARG A 96 38.75 6.56 -11.19
C ARG A 96 37.64 7.61 -11.25
N SER A 97 36.53 7.31 -11.88
CA SER A 97 35.36 8.18 -11.98
C SER A 97 34.10 7.54 -11.39
N ALA A 98 33.05 8.33 -11.33
CA ALA A 98 31.72 7.88 -10.93
C ALA A 98 30.68 8.37 -11.94
N ALA A 99 29.62 7.61 -12.08
CA ALA A 99 28.43 7.97 -12.85
C ALA A 99 27.22 7.96 -11.92
N ASP A 100 26.44 9.03 -11.96
CA ASP A 100 25.20 9.16 -11.20
C ASP A 100 23.98 8.86 -12.08
N ALA A 101 23.01 8.20 -11.51
CA ALA A 101 21.71 7.95 -12.16
C ALA A 101 20.58 8.14 -11.17
N GLU A 102 19.45 8.64 -11.65
CA GLU A 102 18.21 8.68 -10.89
C GLU A 102 17.26 7.61 -11.39
N LEU A 103 16.70 6.86 -10.46
CA LEU A 103 15.74 5.81 -10.70
C LEU A 103 14.43 6.10 -9.98
N ARG A 104 13.32 5.74 -10.59
CA ARG A 104 12.02 5.71 -9.94
C ARG A 104 11.68 4.27 -9.63
N ALA A 105 11.59 3.94 -8.34
CA ALA A 105 11.25 2.61 -7.88
C ALA A 105 9.98 2.68 -7.02
N THR A 106 9.14 1.66 -7.11
CA THR A 106 7.87 1.61 -6.39
C THR A 106 7.90 0.44 -5.42
N PRO A 107 7.98 0.70 -4.09
CA PRO A 107 7.91 -0.38 -3.11
C PRO A 107 6.54 -1.04 -3.13
N GLY A 108 6.49 -2.37 -3.15
CA GLY A 108 5.26 -3.15 -3.15
C GLY A 108 4.92 -3.77 -1.79
N GLN A 109 5.90 -3.84 -0.88
CA GLN A 109 5.75 -4.45 0.44
C GLN A 109 6.12 -3.45 1.53
N ARG A 110 5.25 -3.32 2.54
CA ARG A 110 5.55 -2.52 3.72
C ARG A 110 6.61 -3.18 4.60
N GLY A 111 7.26 -2.41 5.42
CA GLY A 111 8.25 -2.91 6.39
C GLY A 111 9.39 -1.95 6.65
N ASP A 112 10.28 -2.33 7.55
CA ASP A 112 11.55 -1.65 7.80
C ASP A 112 12.67 -2.46 7.11
N HIS A 113 13.13 -1.95 5.99
CA HIS A 113 14.14 -2.61 5.16
C HIS A 113 15.47 -1.91 5.38
N SER A 114 16.48 -2.64 5.82
CA SER A 114 17.83 -2.11 6.09
C SER A 114 18.68 -2.00 4.83
N GLU A 115 18.38 -2.80 3.83
CA GLU A 115 19.17 -2.93 2.61
C GLU A 115 18.26 -3.00 1.38
N VAL A 116 18.77 -2.48 0.28
CA VAL A 116 18.11 -2.58 -1.04
C VAL A 116 19.02 -3.37 -1.98
N PRO A 117 18.53 -4.48 -2.54
CA PRO A 117 19.30 -5.25 -3.51
C PRO A 117 19.37 -4.50 -4.84
N VAL A 118 20.61 -4.35 -5.33
CA VAL A 118 20.90 -3.76 -6.63
C VAL A 118 21.69 -4.76 -7.47
N ARG A 119 21.22 -5.01 -8.66
CA ARG A 119 21.84 -5.94 -9.62
C ARG A 119 22.62 -5.13 -10.66
N LEU A 120 23.90 -5.44 -10.82
CA LEU A 120 24.69 -4.99 -11.94
C LEU A 120 24.77 -6.09 -12.99
N GLY A 121 24.47 -5.76 -14.25
CA GLY A 121 24.61 -6.65 -15.39
C GLY A 121 25.59 -6.09 -16.43
N SER A 122 26.29 -6.97 -17.12
CA SER A 122 27.14 -6.61 -18.27
C SER A 122 27.04 -7.67 -19.34
N GLU A 123 26.90 -7.21 -20.56
CA GLU A 123 26.93 -8.03 -21.79
C GLU A 123 28.14 -7.66 -22.69
N PHE A 124 29.04 -6.82 -22.12
CA PHE A 124 30.25 -6.37 -22.84
C PHE A 124 31.20 -7.53 -23.10
N PRO A 125 31.90 -7.57 -24.26
CA PRO A 125 31.86 -6.58 -25.35
C PRO A 125 30.83 -6.85 -26.45
N PHE A 126 30.38 -8.09 -26.63
CA PHE A 126 29.66 -8.53 -27.82
C PHE A 126 28.22 -8.95 -27.59
N GLY A 127 27.72 -8.84 -26.37
CA GLY A 127 26.36 -9.27 -26.05
C GLY A 127 26.15 -10.79 -26.00
N LEU A 128 27.23 -11.60 -26.08
CA LEU A 128 27.12 -13.06 -26.13
C LEU A 128 26.79 -13.69 -24.78
N PHE A 129 27.26 -13.06 -23.71
CA PHE A 129 27.07 -13.56 -22.35
C PHE A 129 26.67 -12.42 -21.43
N ARG A 130 25.62 -12.66 -20.65
CA ARG A 130 25.19 -11.79 -19.59
C ARG A 130 25.78 -12.27 -18.26
N VAL A 131 26.55 -11.41 -17.63
CA VAL A 131 27.10 -11.63 -16.29
C VAL A 131 26.43 -10.67 -15.35
N GLU A 132 25.97 -11.18 -14.19
CA GLU A 132 25.30 -10.37 -13.17
C GLU A 132 26.03 -10.48 -11.83
N ARG A 133 25.96 -9.40 -11.06
CA ARG A 133 26.39 -9.34 -9.64
C ARG A 133 25.31 -8.63 -8.83
N VAL A 134 24.97 -9.17 -7.67
CA VAL A 134 24.04 -8.56 -6.75
C VAL A 134 24.82 -7.88 -5.63
N PHE A 135 24.45 -6.64 -5.35
CA PHE A 135 24.96 -5.83 -4.24
C PHE A 135 23.80 -5.54 -3.29
N PHE A 136 24.04 -5.67 -2.01
CA PHE A 136 23.11 -5.23 -0.99
C PHE A 136 23.55 -3.86 -0.51
N CYS A 137 22.91 -2.81 -1.02
CA CYS A 137 23.25 -1.44 -0.65
C CYS A 137 22.64 -1.09 0.70
N PRO A 138 23.42 -0.66 1.71
CA PRO A 138 22.91 -0.25 3.00
C PRO A 138 22.11 1.04 2.83
N HIS A 139 20.79 0.91 2.74
CA HIS A 139 19.86 2.02 2.66
C HIS A 139 18.60 1.66 3.43
N ARG A 140 18.45 2.22 4.62
CA ARG A 140 17.27 1.97 5.44
C ARG A 140 16.07 2.68 4.83
N MET A 141 15.06 1.90 4.47
CA MET A 141 13.79 2.37 3.93
C MET A 141 12.63 1.83 4.75
N LEU A 142 11.92 2.72 5.43
CA LEU A 142 10.67 2.40 6.11
C LEU A 142 9.51 2.57 5.14
N VAL A 143 8.86 1.48 4.78
CA VAL A 143 7.73 1.48 3.85
C VAL A 143 6.43 1.37 4.62
N PHE A 144 5.64 2.45 4.62
CA PHE A 144 4.33 2.51 5.26
C PHE A 144 3.27 1.75 4.45
N PRO A 145 2.19 1.25 5.09
CA PRO A 145 1.02 0.78 4.36
C PRO A 145 0.48 1.88 3.43
N ARG A 146 -0.12 1.51 2.31
CA ARG A 146 -0.80 2.48 1.44
C ARG A 146 -2.02 3.05 2.18
N PRO A 147 -2.11 4.36 2.44
CA PRO A 147 -3.25 4.90 3.16
C PRO A 147 -4.52 4.80 2.33
N GLN A 148 -5.54 4.16 2.88
CA GLN A 148 -6.87 4.04 2.29
C GLN A 148 -7.91 4.45 3.33
N VAL A 149 -8.66 5.51 3.09
CA VAL A 149 -9.73 5.94 4.00
C VAL A 149 -10.89 4.95 3.86
N PRO A 150 -11.38 4.38 4.98
CA PRO A 150 -12.58 3.56 4.96
C PRO A 150 -13.78 4.32 4.40
N ILE A 151 -14.53 3.71 3.49
CA ILE A 151 -15.72 4.33 2.89
C ILE A 151 -16.81 4.56 3.95
N GLU A 152 -16.81 3.74 4.99
CA GLU A 152 -17.71 3.84 6.14
C GLU A 152 -17.53 5.18 6.88
N LEU A 153 -16.33 5.77 6.87
CA LEU A 153 -16.07 7.10 7.45
C LEU A 153 -16.52 8.26 6.55
N LEU A 154 -16.71 8.01 5.26
CA LEU A 154 -17.09 9.03 4.29
C LEU A 154 -18.61 9.14 4.12
N ALA A 155 -19.36 8.19 4.65
CA ALA A 155 -20.81 8.19 4.59
C ALA A 155 -21.38 9.20 5.61
N SER A 156 -22.34 10.00 5.19
CA SER A 156 -23.11 10.86 6.10
C SER A 156 -23.81 9.98 7.15
N GLY A 157 -23.61 10.30 8.44
CA GLY A 157 -24.14 9.47 9.53
C GLY A 157 -23.36 8.18 9.76
N ALA A 158 -22.06 8.14 9.41
CA ALA A 158 -21.18 6.97 9.54
C ALA A 158 -21.13 6.39 10.96
N TRP A 159 -21.29 7.24 11.97
CA TRP A 159 -21.25 6.80 13.37
C TRP A 159 -22.63 6.33 13.80
N VAL A 160 -22.73 5.03 14.07
CA VAL A 160 -23.92 4.45 14.71
C VAL A 160 -23.82 4.69 16.20
N ASP A 161 -24.73 5.44 16.75
CA ASP A 161 -24.83 5.67 18.19
C ASP A 161 -26.17 5.13 18.69
N ASP A 162 -26.12 4.00 19.37
CA ASP A 162 -27.30 3.32 19.93
C ASP A 162 -27.66 3.85 21.34
N THR A 163 -27.03 4.94 21.79
CA THR A 163 -27.32 5.48 23.13
C THR A 163 -28.65 6.24 23.16
N PRO A 164 -29.38 6.20 24.31
CA PRO A 164 -30.60 7.01 24.50
C PRO A 164 -30.40 8.51 24.28
N ARG A 165 -29.16 9.02 24.48
CA ARG A 165 -28.78 10.41 24.21
C ARG A 165 -28.82 10.77 22.73
N ALA A 166 -28.41 9.86 21.84
CA ALA A 166 -28.50 10.08 20.40
C ALA A 166 -29.96 10.21 19.94
N ALA A 167 -30.86 9.45 20.54
CA ALA A 167 -32.29 9.54 20.27
C ALA A 167 -32.89 10.90 20.70
N VAL A 168 -32.39 11.48 21.80
CA VAL A 168 -32.81 12.81 22.27
C VAL A 168 -32.18 13.92 21.41
N ALA A 169 -30.91 13.79 21.04
CA ALA A 169 -30.24 14.75 20.16
C ALA A 169 -30.82 14.77 18.73
N ALA A 170 -31.31 13.64 18.23
CA ALA A 170 -32.03 13.58 16.95
C ALA A 170 -33.34 14.39 16.94
N GLY A 171 -33.91 14.68 18.13
CA GLY A 171 -35.03 15.59 18.29
C GLY A 171 -34.69 17.09 18.27
N GLU A 172 -33.41 17.45 18.46
CA GLU A 172 -32.93 18.83 18.36
C GLU A 172 -32.48 19.12 16.93
N ALA A 173 -33.26 19.97 16.25
CA ALA A 173 -33.11 20.35 14.84
C ALA A 173 -31.83 21.12 14.52
N GLN A 174 -30.69 20.47 14.58
CA GLN A 174 -29.37 20.96 14.17
C GLN A 174 -28.73 19.95 13.21
N GLY A 175 -29.13 19.98 11.95
CA GLY A 175 -28.54 19.14 10.90
C GLY A 175 -28.49 19.90 9.57
N GLU A 176 -27.74 19.36 8.61
CA GLU A 176 -27.74 19.91 7.26
C GLU A 176 -29.10 19.68 6.58
N PRO A 177 -29.64 20.67 5.83
CA PRO A 177 -30.91 20.51 5.16
C PRO A 177 -30.81 19.46 4.04
N ARG A 178 -31.50 18.33 4.23
CA ARG A 178 -31.59 17.25 3.26
C ARG A 178 -32.63 17.50 2.19
N GLY A 179 -33.74 18.13 2.58
CA GLY A 179 -34.84 18.36 1.66
C GLY A 179 -36.02 19.07 2.29
N LEU A 180 -37.15 19.02 1.62
CA LEU A 180 -38.42 19.56 2.05
C LEU A 180 -39.45 18.44 2.01
N ARG A 181 -40.27 18.30 3.07
CA ARG A 181 -41.41 17.37 3.11
C ARG A 181 -42.67 18.04 3.63
N PRO A 182 -43.84 17.48 3.35
CA PRO A 182 -45.06 17.95 3.97
C PRO A 182 -45.02 17.84 5.49
N TYR A 183 -45.63 18.82 6.17
CA TYR A 183 -45.75 18.84 7.63
C TYR A 183 -46.58 17.64 8.11
N ARG A 184 -46.19 17.07 9.24
CA ARG A 184 -46.90 16.03 9.96
C ARG A 184 -47.19 16.54 11.38
N ALA A 185 -48.32 16.13 11.94
CA ALA A 185 -48.65 16.46 13.32
C ALA A 185 -47.54 15.99 14.28
N GLY A 186 -47.01 16.93 15.07
CA GLY A 186 -45.83 16.70 15.96
C GLY A 186 -44.51 17.29 15.45
N ASP A 187 -44.45 17.77 14.21
CA ASP A 187 -43.26 18.48 13.74
C ASP A 187 -43.11 19.83 14.47
N PRO A 188 -41.88 20.20 14.92
CA PRO A 188 -41.67 21.46 15.61
C PRO A 188 -41.84 22.65 14.64
N ALA A 189 -42.53 23.71 15.10
CA ALA A 189 -42.83 24.88 14.30
C ALA A 189 -41.55 25.58 13.73
N ARG A 190 -40.42 25.47 14.44
CA ARG A 190 -39.12 26.00 14.00
C ARG A 190 -38.57 25.34 12.73
N SER A 191 -39.01 24.12 12.39
CA SER A 191 -38.59 23.43 11.19
C SER A 191 -39.42 23.79 9.95
N ILE A 192 -40.47 24.61 10.09
CA ILE A 192 -41.28 25.06 8.96
C ILE A 192 -40.46 25.93 8.03
N ALA A 193 -40.42 25.52 6.76
CA ALA A 193 -39.77 26.30 5.70
C ALA A 193 -40.75 27.33 5.12
N TRP A 194 -40.89 28.48 5.77
CA TRP A 194 -41.84 29.52 5.38
C TRP A 194 -41.85 29.88 3.89
N PRO A 195 -40.68 30.10 3.24
CA PRO A 195 -40.66 30.42 1.81
C PRO A 195 -41.21 29.27 0.92
N ALA A 196 -41.00 28.02 1.33
CA ALA A 196 -41.51 26.84 0.63
C ALA A 196 -43.01 26.63 0.91
N THR A 197 -43.43 26.89 2.14
CA THR A 197 -44.84 26.82 2.58
C THR A 197 -45.70 27.82 1.80
N LEU A 198 -45.24 29.09 1.65
CA LEU A 198 -45.96 30.09 0.88
C LEU A 198 -46.11 29.69 -0.59
N ARG A 199 -45.07 29.11 -1.19
CA ARG A 199 -45.14 28.60 -2.57
C ARG A 199 -46.06 27.40 -2.72
N SER A 200 -46.08 26.52 -1.70
CA SER A 200 -46.97 25.38 -1.63
C SER A 200 -48.42 25.81 -1.49
N HIS A 201 -48.68 26.77 -0.62
CA HIS A 201 -50.02 27.32 -0.36
C HIS A 201 -50.63 27.98 -1.58
N ALA A 202 -49.85 28.74 -2.36
CA ALA A 202 -50.24 29.31 -3.64
C ALA A 202 -50.65 28.26 -4.69
N ARG A 203 -50.31 27.00 -4.48
CA ARG A 203 -50.65 25.84 -5.33
C ARG A 203 -51.69 24.92 -4.70
N GLY A 204 -52.35 25.33 -3.63
CA GLY A 204 -53.31 24.54 -2.89
C GLY A 204 -52.70 23.47 -1.93
N GLY A 205 -51.40 23.56 -1.65
CA GLY A 205 -50.70 22.63 -0.74
C GLY A 205 -50.66 23.13 0.70
N GLY A 206 -50.22 22.27 1.63
CA GLY A 206 -50.10 22.54 3.05
C GLY A 206 -48.72 23.08 3.49
N LEU A 207 -48.51 23.07 4.82
CA LEU A 207 -47.25 23.45 5.44
C LEU A 207 -46.14 22.51 4.99
N VAL A 208 -44.95 23.07 4.82
CA VAL A 208 -43.72 22.34 4.38
C VAL A 208 -42.63 22.53 5.42
N VAL A 209 -42.03 21.43 5.85
CA VAL A 209 -40.93 21.43 6.83
C VAL A 209 -39.62 21.08 6.16
N ARG A 210 -38.54 21.64 6.72
CA ARG A 210 -37.17 21.24 6.36
C ARG A 210 -36.90 19.87 6.93
N GLU A 211 -36.53 18.95 6.10
CA GLU A 211 -35.98 17.67 6.51
C GLU A 211 -34.48 17.87 6.72
N LEU A 212 -34.05 17.75 7.95
CA LEU A 212 -32.67 17.88 8.35
C LEU A 212 -32.09 16.47 8.52
N ASP A 213 -30.90 16.26 8.05
CA ASP A 213 -30.17 15.06 8.45
C ASP A 213 -29.93 15.16 9.97
N PRO A 214 -30.09 14.07 10.72
CA PRO A 214 -29.71 14.09 12.13
C PRO A 214 -28.25 14.56 12.23
N PRO A 215 -27.92 15.41 13.21
CA PRO A 215 -26.56 15.86 13.40
C PRO A 215 -25.68 14.63 13.51
N GLY A 216 -24.76 14.48 12.55
CA GLY A 216 -23.80 13.38 12.57
C GLY A 216 -23.03 13.44 13.89
N PHE A 217 -22.83 12.29 14.52
CA PHE A 217 -21.96 12.23 15.69
C PHE A 217 -20.55 12.69 15.26
N HIS A 218 -20.11 13.80 15.82
CA HIS A 218 -18.75 14.28 15.65
C HIS A 218 -17.95 13.97 16.92
N PRO A 219 -17.16 12.91 16.94
CA PRO A 219 -16.42 12.52 18.13
C PRO A 219 -15.41 13.60 18.50
N ARG A 220 -15.33 13.97 19.78
CA ARG A 220 -14.28 14.85 20.30
C ARG A 220 -12.92 14.18 20.27
N GLU A 221 -12.90 12.87 20.36
CA GLU A 221 -11.73 12.00 20.26
C GLU A 221 -12.13 10.73 19.51
N ALA A 222 -11.24 10.23 18.66
CA ALA A 222 -11.42 8.98 17.94
C ALA A 222 -10.40 7.92 18.40
N VAL A 223 -10.81 6.67 18.40
CA VAL A 223 -9.92 5.53 18.64
C VAL A 223 -10.06 4.55 17.49
N VAL A 224 -8.94 4.23 16.85
CA VAL A 224 -8.85 3.14 15.86
C VAL A 224 -8.43 1.88 16.61
N VAL A 225 -9.33 0.91 16.69
CA VAL A 225 -9.10 -0.40 17.30
C VAL A 225 -8.84 -1.41 16.19
N PHE A 226 -7.67 -2.03 16.21
CA PHE A 226 -7.31 -3.09 15.26
C PHE A 226 -7.23 -4.44 15.99
N HIS A 227 -7.90 -5.46 15.44
CA HIS A 227 -7.86 -6.81 15.99
C HIS A 227 -7.86 -7.87 14.89
N SER A 228 -7.31 -9.04 15.22
CA SER A 228 -7.30 -10.23 14.37
C SER A 228 -8.22 -11.35 14.91
N PHE A 229 -9.19 -10.99 15.78
CA PHE A 229 -10.18 -11.92 16.27
C PHE A 229 -11.21 -12.25 15.20
N GLY A 230 -11.54 -13.52 15.09
CA GLY A 230 -12.64 -14.05 14.30
C GLY A 230 -13.00 -15.45 14.77
N THR A 231 -14.20 -15.90 14.45
CA THR A 231 -14.64 -17.27 14.80
C THR A 231 -13.82 -18.31 14.03
N ASP A 232 -13.68 -19.52 14.56
CA ASP A 232 -12.84 -20.62 14.04
C ASP A 232 -13.10 -21.05 12.59
N ARG A 233 -14.25 -20.63 12.04
CA ARG A 233 -14.61 -20.92 10.62
C ARG A 233 -14.18 -19.85 9.64
N ALA A 234 -13.60 -18.75 10.11
CA ALA A 234 -13.22 -17.66 9.22
C ALA A 234 -11.84 -17.92 8.61
N LEU A 235 -11.78 -17.93 7.28
CA LEU A 235 -10.54 -18.15 6.55
C LEU A 235 -9.58 -16.95 6.71
N ILE A 236 -8.38 -17.24 7.21
CA ILE A 236 -7.30 -16.26 7.33
C ILE A 236 -6.73 -15.99 5.95
N ARG A 237 -6.72 -14.71 5.54
CA ARG A 237 -6.19 -14.26 4.25
C ARG A 237 -5.14 -13.16 4.48
N PRO A 238 -3.87 -13.39 4.08
CA PRO A 238 -2.80 -12.40 4.24
C PRO A 238 -3.11 -11.05 3.55
N ASP A 239 -3.77 -11.07 2.40
CA ASP A 239 -4.16 -9.87 1.67
C ASP A 239 -5.17 -9.00 2.44
N ARG A 240 -6.02 -9.61 3.28
CA ARG A 240 -6.95 -8.87 4.16
C ARG A 240 -6.22 -8.16 5.29
N PHE A 241 -5.19 -8.79 5.87
CA PHE A 241 -4.37 -8.16 6.90
C PHE A 241 -3.66 -6.90 6.36
N GLU A 242 -3.05 -7.00 5.17
CA GLU A 242 -2.42 -5.85 4.51
C GLU A 242 -3.44 -4.73 4.23
N ARG A 243 -4.63 -5.08 3.81
CA ARG A 243 -5.72 -4.14 3.54
C ARG A 243 -6.24 -3.49 4.82
N ALA A 244 -6.45 -4.28 5.88
CA ALA A 244 -6.88 -3.78 7.18
C ALA A 244 -5.88 -2.75 7.74
N LEU A 245 -4.57 -3.01 7.63
CA LEU A 245 -3.53 -2.05 8.01
C LEU A 245 -3.57 -0.77 7.15
N SER A 246 -3.87 -0.90 5.86
CA SER A 246 -4.02 0.23 4.95
C SER A 246 -5.22 1.10 5.31
N LEU A 247 -6.33 0.49 5.73
CA LEU A 247 -7.55 1.16 6.20
C LEU A 247 -7.32 1.82 7.56
N ALA A 248 -6.67 1.13 8.50
CA ALA A 248 -6.32 1.72 9.80
C ALA A 248 -5.39 2.94 9.62
N TRP A 249 -4.38 2.83 8.75
CA TRP A 249 -3.49 3.94 8.43
C TRP A 249 -4.22 5.11 7.77
N GLY A 250 -5.11 4.83 6.82
CA GLY A 250 -5.95 5.85 6.18
C GLY A 250 -6.86 6.55 7.16
N ALA A 251 -7.48 5.83 8.10
CA ALA A 251 -8.33 6.37 9.14
C ALA A 251 -7.58 7.31 10.09
N LEU A 252 -6.40 6.89 10.58
CA LEU A 252 -5.56 7.73 11.45
C LEU A 252 -5.18 9.06 10.76
N ARG A 253 -4.80 8.99 9.49
CA ARG A 253 -4.49 10.19 8.70
C ARG A 253 -5.70 11.07 8.44
N HIS A 254 -6.85 10.46 8.22
CA HIS A 254 -8.11 11.17 8.00
C HIS A 254 -8.51 11.98 9.24
N PHE A 255 -8.55 11.36 10.41
CA PHE A 255 -8.88 12.04 11.66
C PHE A 255 -7.87 13.14 12.01
N GLN A 256 -6.58 12.85 11.87
CA GLN A 256 -5.54 13.84 12.10
C GLN A 256 -5.66 15.03 11.13
N GLY A 257 -6.02 14.77 9.86
CA GLY A 257 -6.26 15.82 8.87
C GLY A 257 -7.48 16.70 9.17
N GLN A 258 -8.47 16.16 9.88
CA GLN A 258 -9.64 16.90 10.38
C GLN A 258 -9.41 17.59 11.72
N GLY A 259 -8.21 17.46 12.31
CA GLY A 259 -7.90 18.02 13.62
C GLY A 259 -8.54 17.27 14.79
N ILE A 260 -9.10 16.07 14.57
CA ILE A 260 -9.68 15.23 15.61
C ILE A 260 -8.56 14.46 16.30
N PRO A 261 -8.41 14.57 17.64
CA PRO A 261 -7.48 13.76 18.40
C PRO A 261 -7.77 12.28 18.19
N VAL A 262 -6.75 11.52 17.78
CA VAL A 262 -6.94 10.09 17.48
C VAL A 262 -5.87 9.24 18.17
N ARG A 263 -6.29 8.04 18.60
CA ARG A 263 -5.41 7.00 19.17
C ARG A 263 -5.54 5.70 18.37
N LEU A 264 -4.46 4.94 18.34
CA LEU A 264 -4.43 3.57 17.82
C LEU A 264 -4.30 2.61 19.01
N MET A 265 -5.14 1.58 19.03
CA MET A 265 -5.02 0.42 19.93
C MET A 265 -5.07 -0.83 19.07
N ALA A 266 -4.06 -1.69 19.18
CA ALA A 266 -3.94 -2.86 18.32
C ALA A 266 -3.46 -4.08 19.11
N ASP A 267 -3.97 -5.25 18.74
CA ASP A 267 -3.59 -6.52 19.32
C ASP A 267 -2.08 -6.82 19.13
N PHE A 268 -1.54 -6.52 17.95
CA PHE A 268 -0.11 -6.71 17.65
C PHE A 268 0.83 -5.77 18.41
N ASP A 269 0.32 -4.75 19.12
CA ASP A 269 1.08 -3.87 20.04
C ASP A 269 0.71 -4.10 21.50
N GLY A 270 0.02 -5.19 21.80
CA GLY A 270 -0.43 -5.51 23.15
C GLY A 270 -1.41 -4.49 23.71
N TRP A 271 -2.31 -3.98 22.88
CA TRP A 271 -3.38 -3.04 23.23
C TRP A 271 -2.92 -1.69 23.82
N LYS A 272 -1.66 -1.31 23.57
CA LYS A 272 -1.14 -0.02 24.03
C LYS A 272 -1.84 1.13 23.31
N SER A 273 -2.28 2.11 24.07
CA SER A 273 -2.90 3.33 23.53
C SER A 273 -1.84 4.25 22.92
N ARG A 274 -1.77 4.33 21.59
CA ARG A 274 -0.81 5.15 20.84
C ARG A 274 -1.49 6.40 20.31
N LYS A 275 -1.15 7.58 20.83
CA LYS A 275 -1.66 8.86 20.34
C LYS A 275 -1.12 9.16 18.93
N ALA A 276 -1.96 9.73 18.06
CA ALA A 276 -1.62 10.16 16.70
C ALA A 276 -2.07 11.61 16.43
N GLY A 277 -2.06 12.46 17.47
CA GLY A 277 -2.56 13.84 17.39
C GLY A 277 -1.64 14.81 16.67
N ASN A 278 -0.36 14.52 16.55
CA ASN A 278 0.61 15.35 15.82
C ASN A 278 1.41 14.52 14.79
N ARG A 279 2.13 15.21 13.89
CA ARG A 279 2.88 14.55 12.80
C ARG A 279 3.91 13.53 13.30
N ARG A 280 4.58 13.78 14.41
CA ARG A 280 5.58 12.86 14.99
C ARG A 280 4.91 11.60 15.55
N GLN A 281 3.82 11.77 16.31
CA GLN A 281 3.05 10.66 16.87
C GLN A 281 2.39 9.83 15.78
N LEU A 282 1.81 10.49 14.76
CA LEU A 282 1.27 9.82 13.58
C LEU A 282 2.36 9.01 12.87
N GLY A 283 3.56 9.56 12.69
CA GLY A 283 4.70 8.84 12.12
C GLY A 283 5.07 7.58 12.91
N ALA A 284 5.05 7.65 14.26
CA ALA A 284 5.28 6.50 15.13
C ALA A 284 4.21 5.42 14.98
N CYS A 285 2.92 5.81 14.86
CA CYS A 285 1.84 4.87 14.56
C CYS A 285 2.03 4.23 13.17
N GLY A 286 2.44 5.01 12.17
CA GLY A 286 2.74 4.50 10.83
C GLY A 286 3.90 3.49 10.83
N GLU A 287 4.97 3.76 11.59
CA GLU A 287 6.09 2.83 11.77
C GLU A 287 5.64 1.52 12.43
N LEU A 288 4.77 1.62 13.44
CA LEU A 288 4.18 0.45 14.09
C LEU A 288 3.37 -0.38 13.08
N LEU A 289 2.50 0.25 12.29
CA LEU A 289 1.72 -0.42 11.24
C LEU A 289 2.60 -1.00 10.13
N ALA A 290 3.70 -0.33 9.78
CA ALA A 290 4.66 -0.84 8.79
C ALA A 290 5.33 -2.15 9.26
N LYS A 291 5.63 -2.26 10.56
CA LYS A 291 6.26 -3.42 11.18
C LYS A 291 5.27 -4.46 11.70
N ALA A 292 3.97 -4.17 11.67
CA ALA A 292 2.94 -5.03 12.23
C ALA A 292 2.97 -6.43 11.63
N ARG A 293 2.83 -7.43 12.50
CA ARG A 293 2.65 -8.83 12.14
C ARG A 293 1.34 -9.32 12.73
N ARG A 294 0.64 -10.17 12.02
CA ARG A 294 -0.60 -10.75 12.51
C ARG A 294 -0.35 -11.54 13.80
N VAL A 295 -1.18 -11.27 14.81
CA VAL A 295 -1.19 -12.05 16.04
C VAL A 295 -2.13 -13.24 15.86
N ALA A 296 -1.67 -14.43 16.26
CA ALA A 296 -2.52 -15.60 16.33
C ALA A 296 -3.14 -15.71 17.72
N GLY A 297 -4.44 -16.02 17.79
CA GLY A 297 -5.11 -16.30 19.06
C GLY A 297 -5.65 -15.10 19.82
N THR A 298 -5.90 -13.96 19.15
CA THR A 298 -6.66 -12.85 19.77
C THR A 298 -8.06 -13.35 20.15
N GLU A 299 -8.46 -13.19 21.41
CA GLU A 299 -9.74 -13.67 21.90
C GLU A 299 -10.80 -12.54 22.00
N ALA A 300 -12.07 -12.92 21.87
CA ALA A 300 -13.19 -11.97 21.93
C ALA A 300 -13.25 -11.20 23.26
N HIS A 301 -12.88 -11.84 24.37
CA HIS A 301 -12.93 -11.21 25.69
C HIS A 301 -11.91 -10.08 25.83
N GLU A 302 -10.71 -10.20 25.23
CA GLU A 302 -9.69 -9.16 25.20
C GLU A 302 -10.20 -7.92 24.47
N VAL A 303 -10.74 -8.11 23.25
CA VAL A 303 -11.28 -7.01 22.46
C VAL A 303 -12.44 -6.33 23.17
N ARG A 304 -13.34 -7.11 23.79
CA ARG A 304 -14.46 -6.57 24.61
C ARG A 304 -13.96 -5.75 25.80
N ALA A 305 -12.94 -6.22 26.50
CA ALA A 305 -12.36 -5.50 27.63
C ALA A 305 -11.82 -4.14 27.20
N ILE A 306 -11.15 -4.09 26.02
CA ILE A 306 -10.67 -2.82 25.46
C ILE A 306 -11.84 -1.90 25.08
N LEU A 307 -12.83 -2.42 24.34
CA LEU A 307 -13.98 -1.63 23.93
C LEU A 307 -14.79 -1.07 25.12
N SER A 308 -14.94 -1.85 26.19
CA SER A 308 -15.63 -1.41 27.41
C SER A 308 -14.83 -0.41 28.26
N SER A 309 -13.50 -0.35 28.09
CA SER A 309 -12.64 0.63 28.76
C SER A 309 -12.69 2.04 28.15
N LEU A 310 -13.29 2.18 26.97
CA LEU A 310 -13.39 3.46 26.25
C LEU A 310 -14.67 4.20 26.65
N ASP A 311 -14.58 5.51 26.82
CA ASP A 311 -15.73 6.35 27.15
C ASP A 311 -16.78 6.31 26.02
N GLU A 312 -18.06 6.39 26.39
CA GLU A 312 -19.17 6.40 25.41
C GLU A 312 -19.11 7.59 24.44
N SER A 313 -18.51 8.71 24.87
CA SER A 313 -18.33 9.90 24.04
C SER A 313 -17.20 9.78 23.01
N THR A 314 -16.42 8.69 23.05
CA THR A 314 -15.30 8.42 22.15
C THR A 314 -15.81 7.72 20.89
N GLY A 315 -15.52 8.27 19.72
CA GLY A 315 -15.77 7.60 18.44
C GLY A 315 -14.82 6.43 18.24
N VAL A 316 -15.35 5.22 18.09
CA VAL A 316 -14.52 4.03 17.93
C VAL A 316 -14.64 3.48 16.51
N LEU A 317 -13.53 3.42 15.80
CA LEU A 317 -13.42 2.74 14.51
C LEU A 317 -12.80 1.37 14.72
N ILE A 318 -13.54 0.31 14.42
CA ILE A 318 -13.06 -1.07 14.56
C ILE A 318 -12.65 -1.58 13.17
N VAL A 319 -11.39 -2.02 13.07
CA VAL A 319 -10.81 -2.59 11.86
C VAL A 319 -10.29 -3.98 12.16
N SER A 320 -10.63 -4.96 11.32
CA SER A 320 -10.15 -6.33 11.47
C SER A 320 -9.69 -6.91 10.13
N ASP A 321 -8.73 -7.84 10.17
CA ASP A 321 -8.36 -8.67 9.02
C ASP A 321 -9.34 -9.83 8.79
N MET A 322 -10.29 -10.03 9.72
CA MET A 322 -11.30 -11.06 9.66
C MET A 322 -12.60 -10.52 9.04
N PRO A 323 -13.40 -11.37 8.39
CA PRO A 323 -14.69 -10.94 7.83
C PRO A 323 -15.59 -10.35 8.92
N LEU A 324 -16.26 -9.24 8.63
CA LEU A 324 -17.14 -8.53 9.57
C LEU A 324 -18.15 -9.47 10.23
N ALA A 325 -18.80 -10.33 9.45
CA ALA A 325 -19.79 -11.28 9.98
C ALA A 325 -19.23 -12.27 11.02
N SER A 326 -17.90 -12.47 11.08
CA SER A 326 -17.28 -13.41 12.02
C SER A 326 -17.06 -12.83 13.42
N TRP A 327 -17.17 -11.53 13.61
CA TRP A 327 -16.87 -10.88 14.89
C TRP A 327 -17.89 -9.81 15.31
N GLU A 328 -18.64 -9.20 14.40
CA GLU A 328 -19.55 -8.08 14.69
C GLU A 328 -20.55 -8.41 15.81
N SER A 329 -21.21 -9.57 15.75
CA SER A 329 -22.16 -10.00 16.77
C SER A 329 -21.54 -10.18 18.17
N SER A 330 -20.25 -10.51 18.21
CA SER A 330 -19.50 -10.76 19.45
C SER A 330 -18.93 -9.49 20.08
N LEU A 331 -18.81 -8.38 19.34
CA LEU A 331 -18.09 -7.17 19.76
C LEU A 331 -18.99 -5.92 19.82
N ARG A 332 -20.26 -6.09 20.16
CA ARG A 332 -21.18 -4.96 20.37
C ARG A 332 -20.76 -4.14 21.60
N ARG A 333 -20.80 -2.80 21.46
CA ARG A 333 -20.57 -1.87 22.58
C ARG A 333 -21.66 -0.79 22.60
N PRO A 334 -21.99 -0.22 23.77
CA PRO A 334 -22.73 1.04 23.84
C PRO A 334 -21.85 2.19 23.34
N GLY A 335 -22.46 3.21 22.74
CA GLY A 335 -21.78 4.40 22.22
C GLY A 335 -21.46 4.33 20.72
N ALA A 336 -20.94 5.44 20.19
CA ALA A 336 -20.72 5.59 18.75
C ALA A 336 -19.55 4.73 18.24
N PHE A 337 -19.83 3.84 17.33
CA PHE A 337 -18.80 3.03 16.69
C PHE A 337 -19.06 2.85 15.19
N VAL A 338 -17.99 2.62 14.46
CA VAL A 338 -18.01 2.25 13.04
C VAL A 338 -17.21 0.97 12.87
N ALA A 339 -17.85 -0.07 12.36
CA ALA A 339 -17.20 -1.32 12.00
C ALA A 339 -16.83 -1.29 10.52
N VAL A 340 -15.54 -1.50 10.22
CA VAL A 340 -15.04 -1.51 8.84
C VAL A 340 -15.11 -2.92 8.27
N ASP A 341 -15.84 -3.08 7.16
CA ASP A 341 -15.84 -4.33 6.43
C ASP A 341 -14.71 -4.35 5.39
N VAL A 342 -13.60 -4.99 5.74
CA VAL A 342 -12.41 -5.10 4.87
C VAL A 342 -12.73 -5.78 3.53
N ALA A 343 -13.77 -6.61 3.45
CA ALA A 343 -14.17 -7.26 2.21
C ALA A 343 -14.76 -6.25 1.19
N ARG A 344 -15.42 -5.20 1.65
CA ARG A 344 -15.93 -4.12 0.75
C ARG A 344 -14.83 -3.33 0.06
N HIS A 345 -13.63 -3.35 0.62
CA HIS A 345 -12.46 -2.67 0.09
C HIS A 345 -11.60 -3.57 -0.81
N GLU A 346 -12.10 -4.76 -1.18
CA GLU A 346 -11.42 -5.61 -2.16
C GLU A 346 -11.35 -4.90 -3.52
N PRO A 347 -10.16 -4.83 -4.16
CA PRO A 347 -10.09 -4.32 -5.50
C PRO A 347 -10.97 -5.20 -6.38
N LYS A 348 -11.96 -4.59 -7.06
CA LYS A 348 -12.75 -5.30 -8.06
C LYS A 348 -11.77 -5.93 -9.04
N ALA A 349 -11.84 -7.25 -9.22
CA ALA A 349 -10.99 -7.97 -10.17
C ALA A 349 -11.11 -7.23 -11.51
N ARG A 350 -9.99 -6.69 -12.02
CA ARG A 350 -9.98 -6.18 -13.39
C ARG A 350 -10.34 -7.38 -14.26
N PRO A 351 -11.37 -7.26 -15.13
CA PRO A 351 -11.63 -8.31 -16.08
C PRO A 351 -10.31 -8.56 -16.81
N SER A 352 -9.82 -9.80 -16.79
CA SER A 352 -8.64 -10.19 -17.52
C SER A 352 -8.87 -9.72 -18.95
N ARG A 353 -8.06 -8.76 -19.44
CA ARG A 353 -8.01 -8.47 -20.88
C ARG A 353 -7.66 -9.80 -21.50
N GLY A 354 -8.67 -10.41 -22.16
CA GLY A 354 -8.55 -11.68 -22.81
C GLY A 354 -7.29 -11.66 -23.64
N GLY A 355 -6.40 -12.62 -23.39
CA GLY A 355 -5.21 -12.80 -24.18
C GLY A 355 -5.63 -12.93 -25.63
N GLY A 356 -5.30 -11.92 -26.43
CA GLY A 356 -5.47 -12.00 -27.87
C GLY A 356 -4.68 -13.21 -28.33
N LYS A 357 -5.39 -14.26 -28.72
CA LYS A 357 -4.81 -15.37 -29.47
C LYS A 357 -4.23 -14.75 -30.72
N LEU A 358 -2.93 -14.64 -30.78
CA LEU A 358 -2.18 -14.43 -32.02
C LEU A 358 -2.43 -15.65 -32.88
N HIS A 359 -3.40 -15.56 -33.79
CA HIS A 359 -3.53 -16.48 -34.91
C HIS A 359 -2.39 -16.17 -35.85
N PHE A 360 -1.36 -17.01 -35.87
CA PHE A 360 -0.45 -17.10 -36.97
C PHE A 360 -1.24 -17.65 -38.20
N LYS A 361 -1.53 -16.80 -39.17
CA LYS A 361 -1.92 -17.24 -40.50
C LYS A 361 -0.71 -17.92 -41.11
N ALA A 362 -0.79 -19.22 -41.33
CA ALA A 362 0.12 -19.91 -42.24
C ALA A 362 -0.07 -19.27 -43.62
N ALA A 363 1.01 -18.82 -44.25
CA ALA A 363 1.04 -18.46 -45.65
C ALA A 363 1.11 -19.76 -46.43
N ASP A 364 0.04 -20.06 -47.16
CA ASP A 364 0.03 -21.08 -48.22
C ASP A 364 0.82 -20.59 -49.42
N ALA A 365 1.55 -21.54 -50.01
CA ALA A 365 2.21 -21.69 -51.29
C ALA A 365 3.72 -21.62 -51.26
#